data_aacf3471b5f708dec3d757e5b02762ac
#
_entry.id   aacf3471b5f708dec3d757e5b02762ac
#
_cell.length_a   1.000
_cell.length_b   1.000
_cell.length_c   1.000
_cell.angle_alpha   90.00
_cell.angle_beta   90.00
_cell.angle_gamma   90.00
#
_symmetry.space_group_name_H-M   'P 1'
#
loop_
_entity.id
_entity.type
_entity.pdbx_description
1 polymer ?
#
loop_
_entity_poly.entity_id
_entity_poly.type
_entity_poly.pdbx_seq_one_letter_code
_entity_poly.pdbx_strand_id
1 'polypeptide(L)'
;EVVGKRGNLTQHWDEFGGAEAYNCSALSGFPNFFILLGPNAATGHTSAIMAAENSVNYALRIIQPVLSNKTGVVELKRQAEEQYVSQIQHDLSKTVWNSGCQSWYVRPTEDGG
;
A
#
# COMPACT_ATOMS: atom_id res chain seq x y z
N GLU A 1 -10.82 -0.09 13.32
CA GLU A 1 -10.91 -1.21 12.39
C GLU A 1 -11.38 -0.72 11.02
N VAL A 2 -10.72 -1.17 9.93
CA VAL A 2 -11.11 -0.85 8.56
C VAL A 2 -11.72 -2.10 7.94
N VAL A 3 -12.95 -2.01 7.47
CA VAL A 3 -13.70 -3.15 6.93
C VAL A 3 -13.99 -2.93 5.45
N GLY A 4 -13.57 -3.89 4.61
CA GLY A 4 -13.83 -3.92 3.18
C GLY A 4 -14.91 -4.92 2.78
N LYS A 5 -14.98 -5.23 1.48
CA LYS A 5 -16.01 -6.13 0.93
C LYS A 5 -15.86 -7.58 1.37
N ARG A 6 -14.63 -8.04 1.65
CA ARG A 6 -14.31 -9.45 1.93
C ARG A 6 -13.69 -9.66 3.31
N GLY A 7 -13.77 -8.70 4.20
CA GLY A 7 -13.21 -8.76 5.54
C GLY A 7 -12.52 -7.47 5.94
N ASN A 8 -11.83 -7.49 7.07
CA ASN A 8 -11.12 -6.32 7.55
C ASN A 8 -9.70 -6.21 6.96
N LEU A 9 -9.08 -5.05 7.15
CA LEU A 9 -7.75 -4.76 6.62
C LEU A 9 -6.66 -5.68 7.19
N THR A 10 -6.76 -6.04 8.46
CA THR A 10 -5.81 -6.97 9.09
C THR A 10 -5.84 -8.34 8.42
N GLN A 11 -7.03 -8.87 8.16
CA GLN A 11 -7.21 -10.14 7.46
C GLN A 11 -6.65 -10.07 6.04
N HIS A 12 -6.88 -8.97 5.34
CA HIS A 12 -6.34 -8.76 3.99
C HIS A 12 -4.80 -8.78 4.00
N TRP A 13 -4.18 -8.08 4.94
CA TRP A 13 -2.73 -8.03 5.07
C TRP A 13 -2.13 -9.37 5.51
N ASP A 14 -2.84 -10.15 6.31
CA ASP A 14 -2.38 -11.49 6.71
C ASP A 14 -2.25 -12.41 5.48
N GLU A 15 -3.13 -12.29 4.50
CA GLU A 15 -3.05 -13.04 3.25
C GLU A 15 -1.78 -12.73 2.43
N PHE A 16 -1.25 -11.52 2.56
CA PHE A 16 -0.01 -11.07 1.89
C PHE A 16 1.23 -11.24 2.75
N GLY A 17 1.10 -11.71 3.99
CA GLY A 17 2.21 -11.85 4.91
C GLY A 17 2.60 -10.59 5.66
N GLY A 18 1.88 -9.50 5.50
CA GLY A 18 2.14 -8.23 6.18
C GLY A 18 1.46 -7.05 5.51
N ALA A 19 1.66 -5.87 6.09
CA ALA A 19 1.09 -4.63 5.57
C ALA A 19 1.64 -4.33 4.16
N GLU A 20 0.73 -4.09 3.23
CA GLU A 20 1.05 -3.77 1.85
C GLU A 20 -0.04 -2.89 1.22
N ALA A 21 0.27 -2.25 0.10
CA ALA A 21 -0.69 -1.52 -0.71
C ALA A 21 -0.11 -1.26 -2.10
N TYR A 22 -0.97 -1.26 -3.11
CA TYR A 22 -0.59 -0.91 -4.47
C TYR A 22 -0.20 0.57 -4.53
N ASN A 23 1.00 0.87 -5.04
CA ASN A 23 1.59 2.22 -5.03
C ASN A 23 1.48 2.89 -3.66
N CYS A 24 1.63 2.11 -2.58
CA CYS A 24 1.56 2.56 -1.19
C CYS A 24 0.19 3.15 -0.78
N SER A 25 -0.86 2.97 -1.56
CA SER A 25 -2.11 3.71 -1.34
C SER A 25 -3.40 2.91 -1.49
N ALA A 26 -3.49 1.94 -2.40
CA ALA A 26 -4.75 1.28 -2.74
C ALA A 26 -4.73 -0.21 -2.46
N LEU A 27 -5.90 -0.78 -2.19
CA LEU A 27 -6.07 -2.19 -1.84
C LEU A 27 -7.29 -2.77 -2.56
N SER A 28 -7.19 -4.01 -3.05
CA SER A 28 -8.35 -4.70 -3.60
C SER A 28 -9.33 -5.08 -2.48
N GLY A 29 -10.62 -5.03 -2.75
CA GLY A 29 -11.64 -5.29 -1.75
C GLY A 29 -11.96 -4.10 -0.83
N PHE A 30 -11.33 -2.95 -1.04
CA PHE A 30 -11.55 -1.71 -0.28
C PHE A 30 -11.88 -0.58 -1.27
N PRO A 31 -13.11 -0.56 -1.85
CA PRO A 31 -13.48 0.42 -2.86
C PRO A 31 -13.49 1.85 -2.30
N ASN A 32 -13.07 2.81 -3.11
CA ASN A 32 -13.01 4.24 -2.77
C ASN A 32 -12.14 4.56 -1.54
N PHE A 33 -11.26 3.65 -1.13
CA PHE A 33 -10.42 3.80 0.05
C PHE A 33 -8.95 3.94 -0.36
N PHE A 34 -8.25 4.89 0.27
CA PHE A 34 -6.82 5.15 0.02
C PHE A 34 -6.09 5.36 1.34
N ILE A 35 -4.84 4.92 1.36
CA ILE A 35 -3.92 5.17 2.48
C ILE A 35 -2.91 6.23 2.01
N LEU A 36 -2.66 7.22 2.85
CA LEU A 36 -1.62 8.21 2.60
C LEU A 36 -0.36 7.82 3.38
N LEU A 37 0.80 7.89 2.76
CA LEU A 37 2.06 7.41 3.34
C LEU A 37 1.94 5.95 3.83
N GLY A 38 1.37 5.12 3.00
CA GLY A 38 1.10 3.72 3.33
C GLY A 38 2.34 2.82 3.30
N PRO A 39 2.12 1.50 3.38
CA PRO A 39 3.22 0.53 3.37
C PRO A 39 4.18 0.73 2.21
N ASN A 40 5.48 0.61 2.48
CA ASN A 40 6.59 0.78 1.54
C ASN A 40 6.78 2.22 1.03
N ALA A 41 6.16 3.22 1.66
CA ALA A 41 6.30 4.62 1.26
C ALA A 41 7.52 5.33 1.89
N ALA A 42 8.10 4.78 2.95
CA ALA A 42 9.20 5.41 3.67
C ALA A 42 10.51 5.37 2.88
N THR A 43 11.08 6.53 2.59
CA THR A 43 12.37 6.65 1.89
C THR A 43 13.53 7.01 2.83
N GLY A 44 13.24 7.59 3.97
CA GLY A 44 14.23 7.97 4.98
C GLY A 44 15.05 9.23 4.67
N HIS A 45 14.99 9.74 3.45
CA HIS A 45 15.83 10.86 3.01
C HIS A 45 15.09 11.98 2.28
N THR A 46 13.78 11.88 2.13
CA THR A 46 12.93 12.87 1.47
C THR A 46 11.90 13.45 2.41
N SER A 47 11.27 14.57 2.01
CA SER A 47 10.23 15.22 2.80
C SER A 47 8.97 14.33 2.91
N ALA A 48 8.56 14.03 4.15
CA ALA A 48 7.30 13.31 4.40
C ALA A 48 6.08 14.14 3.95
N ILE A 49 6.14 15.46 4.07
CA ILE A 49 5.07 16.37 3.62
C ILE A 49 4.91 16.29 2.10
N MET A 50 6.01 16.30 1.37
CA MET A 50 5.98 16.16 -0.10
C MET A 50 5.44 14.80 -0.51
N ALA A 51 5.83 13.74 0.18
CA ALA A 51 5.33 12.39 -0.07
C ALA A 51 3.82 12.30 0.21
N ALA A 52 3.33 12.94 1.27
CA ALA A 52 1.91 13.01 1.58
C ALA A 52 1.12 13.76 0.48
N GLU A 53 1.63 14.89 0.00
CA GLU A 53 1.03 15.64 -1.11
C GLU A 53 0.95 14.80 -2.39
N ASN A 54 2.00 14.06 -2.71
CA ASN A 54 2.02 13.17 -3.86
C ASN A 54 1.00 12.04 -3.70
N SER A 55 0.84 11.49 -2.51
CA SER A 55 -0.18 10.47 -2.22
C SER A 55 -1.60 11.01 -2.41
N VAL A 56 -1.87 12.23 -1.95
CA VAL A 56 -3.16 12.90 -2.14
C VAL A 56 -3.45 13.12 -3.64
N ASN A 57 -2.49 13.64 -4.39
CA ASN A 57 -2.64 13.85 -5.82
C ASN A 57 -2.90 12.55 -6.58
N TYR A 58 -2.22 11.49 -6.21
CA TYR A 58 -2.44 10.15 -6.77
C TYR A 58 -3.87 9.66 -6.50
N ALA A 59 -4.31 9.74 -5.23
CA ALA A 59 -5.66 9.34 -4.84
C ALA A 59 -6.74 10.15 -5.57
N LEU A 60 -6.55 11.46 -5.69
CA LEU A 60 -7.48 12.34 -6.39
C LEU A 60 -7.63 11.99 -7.87
N ARG A 61 -6.54 11.63 -8.54
CA ARG A 61 -6.60 11.20 -9.95
C ARG A 61 -7.43 9.93 -10.12
N ILE A 62 -7.30 8.98 -9.21
CA ILE A 62 -8.02 7.71 -9.28
C ILE A 62 -9.50 7.90 -8.94
N ILE A 63 -9.82 8.71 -7.92
CA ILE A 63 -11.20 8.91 -7.46
C ILE A 63 -11.98 9.92 -8.32
N GLN A 64 -11.33 10.62 -9.24
CA GLN A 64 -11.96 11.65 -10.07
C GLN A 64 -13.26 11.19 -10.75
N PRO A 65 -13.37 9.99 -11.34
CA PRO A 65 -14.63 9.55 -11.93
C PRO A 65 -15.77 9.45 -10.92
N VAL A 66 -15.48 9.13 -9.65
CA VAL A 66 -16.50 9.12 -8.58
C VAL A 66 -16.93 10.53 -8.23
N LEU A 67 -15.96 11.44 -8.08
CA LEU A 67 -16.25 12.85 -7.73
C LEU A 67 -17.03 13.57 -8.80
N SER A 68 -16.86 13.20 -10.06
CA SER A 68 -17.60 13.79 -11.20
C SER A 68 -18.88 13.02 -11.57
N ASN A 69 -19.33 12.10 -10.71
CA ASN A 69 -20.55 11.29 -10.89
C ASN A 69 -20.58 10.41 -12.15
N LYS A 70 -19.42 10.06 -12.71
CA LYS A 70 -19.32 9.14 -13.85
C LYS A 70 -19.43 7.68 -13.43
N THR A 71 -19.05 7.37 -12.20
CA THR A 71 -19.17 6.05 -11.58
C THR A 71 -19.37 6.21 -10.07
N GLY A 72 -19.88 5.18 -9.39
CA GLY A 72 -20.04 5.18 -7.94
C GLY A 72 -18.86 4.60 -7.19
N VAL A 73 -18.02 3.83 -7.87
CA VAL A 73 -16.96 3.05 -7.22
C VAL A 73 -15.72 2.98 -8.11
N VAL A 74 -14.55 3.12 -7.49
CA VAL A 74 -13.27 2.68 -8.04
C VAL A 74 -12.65 1.67 -7.08
N GLU A 75 -12.14 0.58 -7.61
CA GLU A 75 -11.56 -0.50 -6.83
C GLU A 75 -10.34 -1.07 -7.56
N LEU A 76 -9.27 -1.36 -6.82
CA LEU A 76 -8.08 -1.99 -7.35
C LEU A 76 -8.35 -3.46 -7.67
N LYS A 77 -7.89 -3.94 -8.82
CA LYS A 77 -7.95 -5.35 -9.18
C LYS A 77 -6.98 -6.16 -8.32
N ARG A 78 -7.44 -7.30 -7.79
CA ARG A 78 -6.61 -8.21 -6.98
C ARG A 78 -5.32 -8.62 -7.69
N GLN A 79 -5.41 -8.91 -8.98
CA GLN A 79 -4.25 -9.29 -9.79
C GLN A 79 -3.19 -8.19 -9.84
N ALA A 80 -3.61 -6.94 -10.00
CA ALA A 80 -2.69 -5.79 -10.00
C ALA A 80 -1.99 -5.62 -8.65
N GLU A 81 -2.73 -5.79 -7.56
CA GLU A 81 -2.17 -5.75 -6.19
C GLU A 81 -1.12 -6.85 -5.99
N GLU A 82 -1.44 -8.09 -6.35
CA GLU A 82 -0.52 -9.22 -6.20
C GLU A 82 0.77 -9.03 -7.00
N GLN A 83 0.66 -8.57 -8.24
CA GLN A 83 1.83 -8.30 -9.08
C GLN A 83 2.70 -7.18 -8.52
N TYR A 84 2.09 -6.10 -8.04
CA TYR A 84 2.82 -4.98 -7.47
C TYR A 84 3.55 -5.39 -6.18
N VAL A 85 2.88 -6.10 -5.27
CA VAL A 85 3.46 -6.53 -4.00
C VAL A 85 4.65 -7.46 -4.24
N SER A 86 4.51 -8.42 -5.14
CA SER A 86 5.62 -9.32 -5.50
C SER A 86 6.82 -8.53 -6.05
N GLN A 87 6.58 -7.57 -6.93
CA GLN A 87 7.64 -6.78 -7.53
C GLN A 87 8.33 -5.86 -6.52
N ILE A 88 7.57 -5.16 -5.68
CA ILE A 88 8.14 -4.24 -4.69
C ILE A 88 8.94 -4.98 -3.62
N GLN A 89 8.48 -6.14 -3.17
CA GLN A 89 9.22 -6.96 -2.21
C GLN A 89 10.51 -7.50 -2.81
N HIS A 90 10.48 -7.92 -4.08
CA HIS A 90 11.68 -8.30 -4.78
C HIS A 90 12.69 -7.15 -4.88
N ASP A 91 12.22 -5.96 -5.23
CA ASP A 91 13.08 -4.78 -5.34
C ASP A 91 13.64 -4.35 -3.97
N LEU A 92 12.81 -4.36 -2.93
CA LEU A 92 13.22 -4.05 -1.56
C LEU A 92 14.25 -5.04 -1.00
N SER A 93 14.24 -6.29 -1.44
CA SER A 93 15.23 -7.29 -1.03
C SER A 93 16.67 -6.90 -1.39
N LYS A 94 16.84 -6.01 -2.35
CA LYS A 94 18.14 -5.50 -2.82
C LYS A 94 18.56 -4.21 -2.13
N THR A 95 17.78 -3.71 -1.17
CA THR A 95 18.01 -2.42 -0.50
C THR A 95 18.51 -2.62 0.93
N VAL A 96 18.95 -1.51 1.55
CA VAL A 96 19.37 -1.49 2.96
C VAL A 96 18.27 -1.89 3.94
N TRP A 97 17.00 -1.76 3.55
CA TRP A 97 15.87 -2.14 4.39
C TRP A 97 15.84 -3.64 4.73
N ASN A 98 16.49 -4.46 3.90
CA ASN A 98 16.57 -5.91 4.09
C ASN A 98 18.00 -6.37 4.42
N SER A 99 18.83 -5.48 4.97
CA SER A 99 20.26 -5.75 5.24
C SER A 99 20.53 -6.48 6.56
N GLY A 100 19.48 -6.83 7.32
CA GLY A 100 19.60 -7.46 8.64
C GLY A 100 19.72 -6.48 9.81
N CYS A 101 19.76 -5.18 9.54
CA CYS A 101 19.70 -4.17 10.59
C CYS A 101 18.29 -4.10 11.17
N GLN A 102 18.20 -4.07 12.49
CA GLN A 102 16.90 -3.90 13.14
C GLN A 102 16.38 -2.49 12.91
N SER A 103 15.12 -2.40 12.46
CA SER A 103 14.44 -1.13 12.23
C SER A 103 12.97 -1.26 12.58
N TRP A 104 12.42 -0.25 13.24
CA TRP A 104 11.00 -0.20 13.54
C TRP A 104 10.12 -0.03 12.28
N TYR A 105 10.73 0.31 11.14
CA TYR A 105 10.04 0.37 9.85
C TYR A 105 9.76 -1.00 9.25
N VAL A 106 10.48 -2.03 9.67
CA VAL A 106 10.40 -3.37 9.09
C VAL A 106 9.80 -4.33 10.11
N ARG A 107 8.75 -5.05 9.72
CA ARG A 107 8.16 -6.09 10.55
C ARG A 107 9.04 -7.34 10.48
N PRO A 108 9.54 -7.87 11.60
CA PRO A 108 10.25 -9.14 11.61
C PRO A 108 9.34 -10.26 11.12
N THR A 109 9.87 -11.13 10.25
CA THR A 109 9.21 -12.38 9.85
C THR A 109 9.86 -13.55 10.56
N GLU A 110 9.15 -14.68 10.64
CA GLU A 110 9.69 -15.90 11.26
C GLU A 110 10.95 -16.41 10.54
N ASP A 111 11.10 -16.06 9.26
CA ASP A 111 12.26 -16.43 8.43
C ASP A 111 13.38 -15.38 8.45
N GLY A 112 13.34 -14.40 9.35
CA GLY A 112 14.40 -13.41 9.56
C GLY A 112 14.50 -12.31 8.51
N GLY A 113 13.48 -12.14 7.68
CA GLY A 113 13.43 -11.13 6.61
C GLY A 113 12.49 -9.97 6.90
#